data_955013f0ab2ff66ddbbde3080d11e84f
#
_entry.id   955013f0ab2ff66ddbbde3080d11e84f
#
_cell.length_a   1.000
_cell.length_b   1.000
_cell.length_c   1.000
_cell.angle_alpha   90.00
_cell.angle_beta   90.00
_cell.angle_gamma   90.00
#
_symmetry.space_group_name_H-M   'P 1'
#
loop_
_entity.id
_entity.type
_entity.pdbx_description
1 polymer ?
#
loop_
_entity_poly.entity_id
_entity_poly.type
_entity_poly.pdbx_seq_one_letter_code
_entity_poly.pdbx_strand_id
1 'polypeptide(L)'
;MKRHILLAVALIMMSLRAFAAPGDIECHGQIIDDLGEPVIGATISVDGTTLAVATDIDGRFKIKVPAKAKHLVVSYVGFKTQNLRPVNNLGIVKLEVESTMLQDVIVTQSVAKTRQTPVAISQIDQSTIDIKLGNQEFPEVLKSTPGIWTTKDGGGFGDAKTNMRGFKSPNVAVLINGIPVNDMEWGGVYWSNWAGLADVSSNIQTQRGLGAAILSAPSVGGTINITTQSLDAKKGGSLWYGMGNDGMNNIGFKLSTGLMQNGWAVTILGSRKWGDGYVQGTAFNSYNYFANISKRINDNHQLSLTAFGAPQKHNKRSSADGLSIEEWQNVGQYMDGDSPYKYNPTFGYDKNGNVRSSNLNTYHKPQISLAHIWQIDYKSSLSTTAYVSLATGGGYSGQGRGTWNGNSISYSSWYGATDGKINTLFRN
;
A
#
# COMPACT_ATOMS: atom_id res chain seq x y z
N MET A 1 -65.46 -51.54 34.05
CA MET A 1 -65.26 -50.28 33.19
C MET A 1 -65.11 -49.04 33.98
N LYS A 2 -65.86 -48.66 35.00
CA LYS A 2 -65.72 -47.35 35.74
C LYS A 2 -64.36 -47.15 36.46
N ARG A 3 -63.70 -48.26 36.87
CA ARG A 3 -62.43 -48.23 37.61
C ARG A 3 -61.21 -47.93 36.71
N HIS A 4 -61.28 -48.29 35.46
CA HIS A 4 -60.20 -47.99 34.48
C HIS A 4 -60.29 -46.59 33.88
N ILE A 5 -61.48 -46.02 33.83
CA ILE A 5 -61.72 -44.65 33.41
C ILE A 5 -61.17 -43.66 34.46
N LEU A 6 -61.38 -43.96 35.78
CA LEU A 6 -60.82 -43.12 36.84
C LEU A 6 -59.31 -43.17 36.92
N LEU A 7 -58.67 -44.30 36.61
CA LEU A 7 -57.22 -44.42 36.50
C LEU A 7 -56.66 -43.68 35.29
N ALA A 8 -57.35 -43.72 34.14
CA ALA A 8 -56.95 -42.99 32.94
C ALA A 8 -57.07 -41.47 33.13
N VAL A 9 -58.11 -40.97 33.80
CA VAL A 9 -58.29 -39.57 34.12
C VAL A 9 -57.24 -39.09 35.14
N ALA A 10 -56.92 -39.94 36.16
CA ALA A 10 -55.82 -39.61 37.09
C ALA A 10 -54.47 -39.59 36.46
N LEU A 11 -54.18 -40.48 35.46
CA LEU A 11 -52.92 -40.44 34.68
C LEU A 11 -52.85 -39.19 33.76
N ILE A 12 -53.98 -38.81 33.15
CA ILE A 12 -54.07 -37.60 32.33
C ILE A 12 -53.93 -36.33 33.19
N MET A 13 -54.47 -36.29 34.41
CA MET A 13 -54.28 -35.18 35.33
C MET A 13 -52.87 -35.12 35.95
N MET A 14 -52.14 -36.25 36.01
CA MET A 14 -50.75 -36.27 36.42
C MET A 14 -49.78 -35.85 35.26
N SER A 15 -50.19 -35.97 34.01
CA SER A 15 -49.40 -35.47 32.88
C SER A 15 -49.54 -34.00 32.57
N LEU A 16 -50.49 -33.32 33.21
CA LEU A 16 -50.69 -31.88 33.15
C LEU A 16 -49.99 -31.13 34.30
N ARG A 17 -48.90 -31.65 34.85
CA ARG A 17 -47.93 -30.77 35.45
C ARG A 17 -47.25 -30.02 34.31
N ALA A 18 -47.87 -28.89 33.95
CA ALA A 18 -47.20 -27.90 33.17
C ALA A 18 -45.86 -27.62 33.86
N PHE A 19 -44.77 -28.02 33.25
CA PHE A 19 -43.48 -27.43 33.54
C PHE A 19 -43.67 -25.94 33.28
N ALA A 20 -43.89 -25.17 34.34
CA ALA A 20 -43.74 -23.75 34.27
C ALA A 20 -42.31 -23.56 33.79
N ALA A 21 -42.14 -23.17 32.55
CA ALA A 21 -40.85 -22.78 32.06
C ALA A 21 -40.36 -21.70 32.99
N PRO A 22 -39.09 -21.74 33.43
CA PRO A 22 -38.54 -20.64 34.20
C PRO A 22 -38.84 -19.34 33.46
N GLY A 23 -39.48 -18.36 34.10
CA GLY A 23 -39.93 -17.15 33.45
C GLY A 23 -38.74 -16.36 32.86
N ASP A 24 -38.98 -15.70 31.75
CA ASP A 24 -37.98 -14.80 31.16
C ASP A 24 -37.48 -13.77 32.18
N ILE A 25 -36.21 -13.50 32.20
CA ILE A 25 -35.58 -12.49 33.04
C ILE A 25 -35.54 -11.17 32.24
N GLU A 26 -36.08 -10.09 32.77
CA GLU A 26 -35.94 -8.77 32.15
C GLU A 26 -34.63 -8.13 32.63
N CYS A 27 -33.61 -8.07 31.77
CA CYS A 27 -32.32 -7.49 32.07
C CYS A 27 -32.27 -6.04 31.60
N HIS A 28 -31.73 -5.15 32.44
CA HIS A 28 -31.46 -3.76 32.07
C HIS A 28 -30.12 -3.29 32.66
N GLY A 29 -29.53 -2.27 32.04
CA GLY A 29 -28.27 -1.69 32.47
C GLY A 29 -27.87 -0.52 31.59
N GLN A 30 -26.69 0.03 31.87
CA GLN A 30 -26.10 1.11 31.09
C GLN A 30 -24.70 0.70 30.64
N ILE A 31 -24.39 0.91 29.36
CA ILE A 31 -23.08 0.67 28.80
C ILE A 31 -22.33 2.00 28.70
N ILE A 32 -21.14 2.05 29.28
CA ILE A 32 -20.23 3.20 29.21
C ILE A 32 -18.87 2.75 28.68
N ASP A 33 -18.10 3.70 28.19
CA ASP A 33 -16.71 3.49 27.79
C ASP A 33 -15.72 3.66 28.96
N ASP A 34 -14.45 3.60 28.70
CA ASP A 34 -13.36 3.77 29.67
C ASP A 34 -13.24 5.21 30.21
N LEU A 35 -13.80 6.21 29.51
CA LEU A 35 -13.89 7.61 29.96
C LEU A 35 -15.17 7.90 30.75
N GLY A 36 -16.10 6.95 30.83
CA GLY A 36 -17.39 7.10 31.52
C GLY A 36 -18.48 7.70 30.62
N GLU A 37 -18.24 7.82 29.29
CA GLU A 37 -19.26 8.31 28.35
C GLU A 37 -20.21 7.17 27.93
N PRO A 38 -21.51 7.43 27.71
CA PRO A 38 -22.46 6.41 27.27
C PRO A 38 -22.13 5.90 25.85
N VAL A 39 -22.11 4.57 25.68
CA VAL A 39 -21.89 3.93 24.36
C VAL A 39 -23.24 3.76 23.68
N ILE A 40 -23.51 4.60 22.67
CA ILE A 40 -24.76 4.63 21.90
C ILE A 40 -24.73 3.56 20.80
N GLY A 41 -25.77 2.74 20.68
CA GLY A 41 -25.87 1.73 19.62
C GLY A 41 -25.07 0.45 19.88
N ALA A 42 -24.55 0.24 21.09
CA ALA A 42 -23.95 -1.05 21.47
C ALA A 42 -25.00 -2.16 21.38
N THR A 43 -24.63 -3.30 20.81
CA THR A 43 -25.52 -4.44 20.63
C THR A 43 -25.42 -5.38 21.81
N ILE A 44 -26.57 -5.64 22.46
CA ILE A 44 -26.74 -6.64 23.52
C ILE A 44 -27.52 -7.81 22.91
N SER A 45 -26.89 -8.97 22.74
CA SER A 45 -27.52 -10.16 22.21
C SER A 45 -27.56 -11.29 23.23
N VAL A 46 -28.55 -12.17 23.11
CA VAL A 46 -28.66 -13.37 23.94
C VAL A 46 -27.99 -14.51 23.25
N ASP A 47 -26.97 -15.10 23.90
CA ASP A 47 -26.15 -16.18 23.32
C ASP A 47 -27.02 -17.38 22.88
N GLY A 48 -26.78 -17.87 21.66
CA GLY A 48 -27.52 -18.99 21.06
C GLY A 48 -28.95 -18.64 20.59
N THR A 49 -29.33 -17.36 20.51
CA THR A 49 -30.64 -16.89 20.03
C THR A 49 -30.49 -15.76 18.99
N THR A 50 -31.61 -15.37 18.39
CA THR A 50 -31.68 -14.19 17.51
C THR A 50 -32.13 -12.91 18.25
N LEU A 51 -32.26 -12.97 19.57
CA LEU A 51 -32.69 -11.83 20.35
C LEU A 51 -31.52 -10.85 20.57
N ALA A 52 -31.71 -9.60 20.16
CA ALA A 52 -30.75 -8.53 20.38
C ALA A 52 -31.45 -7.17 20.49
N VAL A 53 -30.83 -6.27 21.23
CA VAL A 53 -31.26 -4.85 21.36
C VAL A 53 -30.02 -3.96 21.26
N ALA A 54 -30.21 -2.70 20.89
CA ALA A 54 -29.17 -1.68 20.91
C ALA A 54 -29.37 -0.73 22.10
N THR A 55 -28.27 -0.16 22.58
CA THR A 55 -28.31 0.92 23.59
C THR A 55 -28.87 2.21 23.01
N ASP A 56 -29.59 2.96 23.83
CA ASP A 56 -30.11 4.29 23.53
C ASP A 56 -29.05 5.40 23.62
N ILE A 57 -29.48 6.67 23.52
CA ILE A 57 -28.57 7.84 23.55
C ILE A 57 -27.88 8.03 24.91
N ASP A 58 -28.42 7.45 25.99
CA ASP A 58 -27.85 7.44 27.33
C ASP A 58 -27.03 6.17 27.59
N GLY A 59 -26.81 5.31 26.57
CA GLY A 59 -26.15 4.03 26.72
C GLY A 59 -26.97 2.96 27.43
N ARG A 60 -28.28 3.18 27.66
CA ARG A 60 -29.15 2.26 28.39
C ARG A 60 -29.78 1.22 27.48
N PHE A 61 -30.02 0.04 28.04
CA PHE A 61 -30.70 -1.05 27.33
C PHE A 61 -31.68 -1.78 28.23
N LYS A 62 -32.63 -2.47 27.61
CA LYS A 62 -33.59 -3.35 28.27
C LYS A 62 -33.88 -4.53 27.33
N ILE A 63 -33.68 -5.76 27.82
CA ILE A 63 -33.85 -6.98 27.01
C ILE A 63 -34.48 -8.08 27.83
N LYS A 64 -35.45 -8.82 27.24
CA LYS A 64 -36.00 -10.04 27.81
C LYS A 64 -35.15 -11.23 27.46
N VAL A 65 -34.67 -11.93 28.47
CA VAL A 65 -33.72 -13.03 28.32
C VAL A 65 -34.40 -14.32 28.77
N PRO A 66 -34.46 -15.35 27.91
CA PRO A 66 -34.97 -16.67 28.30
C PRO A 66 -34.18 -17.23 29.49
N ALA A 67 -34.86 -17.80 30.47
CA ALA A 67 -34.22 -18.36 31.67
C ALA A 67 -33.18 -19.45 31.43
N LYS A 68 -33.15 -20.02 30.20
CA LYS A 68 -32.13 -21.01 29.77
C LYS A 68 -30.88 -20.35 29.21
N ALA A 69 -30.87 -19.07 28.92
CA ALA A 69 -29.73 -18.36 28.38
C ALA A 69 -28.59 -18.27 29.40
N LYS A 70 -27.39 -18.62 29.00
CA LYS A 70 -26.20 -18.63 29.86
C LYS A 70 -25.53 -17.28 29.92
N HIS A 71 -25.51 -16.56 28.82
CA HIS A 71 -24.77 -15.31 28.66
C HIS A 71 -25.54 -14.30 27.82
N LEU A 72 -25.36 -13.02 28.17
CA LEU A 72 -25.60 -11.89 27.31
C LEU A 72 -24.26 -11.48 26.70
N VAL A 73 -24.24 -11.30 25.40
CA VAL A 73 -23.07 -10.83 24.66
C VAL A 73 -23.25 -9.36 24.37
N VAL A 74 -22.38 -8.52 24.91
CA VAL A 74 -22.34 -7.08 24.66
C VAL A 74 -21.22 -6.83 23.67
N SER A 75 -21.53 -6.24 22.52
CA SER A 75 -20.58 -5.93 21.47
C SER A 75 -20.80 -4.53 20.89
N TYR A 76 -19.71 -3.85 20.59
CA TYR A 76 -19.71 -2.58 19.87
C TYR A 76 -18.44 -2.45 19.05
N VAL A 77 -18.52 -1.78 17.92
CA VAL A 77 -17.36 -1.60 17.03
C VAL A 77 -16.26 -0.81 17.75
N GLY A 78 -15.06 -1.40 17.83
CA GLY A 78 -13.93 -0.78 18.54
C GLY A 78 -13.82 -1.13 20.03
N PHE A 79 -14.68 -2.00 20.54
CA PHE A 79 -14.65 -2.43 21.95
C PHE A 79 -14.56 -3.95 22.06
N LYS A 80 -13.93 -4.45 23.13
CA LYS A 80 -13.88 -5.88 23.42
C LYS A 80 -15.27 -6.40 23.73
N THR A 81 -15.63 -7.48 23.07
CA THR A 81 -16.89 -8.18 23.34
C THR A 81 -16.87 -8.73 24.76
N GLN A 82 -17.91 -8.44 25.54
CA GLN A 82 -18.05 -8.94 26.90
C GLN A 82 -19.22 -9.93 27.02
N ASN A 83 -19.01 -11.00 27.79
CA ASN A 83 -20.03 -11.99 28.11
C ASN A 83 -20.47 -11.77 29.55
N LEU A 84 -21.75 -11.40 29.76
CA LEU A 84 -22.34 -11.10 31.05
C LEU A 84 -23.33 -12.21 31.46
N ARG A 85 -23.45 -12.47 32.75
CA ARG A 85 -24.52 -13.35 33.25
C ARG A 85 -25.84 -12.58 33.28
N PRO A 86 -26.95 -13.16 32.79
CA PRO A 86 -28.25 -12.50 32.84
C PRO A 86 -28.69 -12.29 34.28
N VAL A 87 -28.89 -11.03 34.67
CA VAL A 87 -29.50 -10.60 35.96
C VAL A 87 -30.40 -9.40 35.67
N ASN A 88 -31.41 -9.19 36.52
CA ASN A 88 -32.40 -8.14 36.28
C ASN A 88 -31.77 -6.76 36.16
N ASN A 89 -30.81 -6.43 37.01
CA ASN A 89 -30.10 -5.16 36.95
C ASN A 89 -28.58 -5.44 36.81
N LEU A 90 -28.00 -5.11 35.65
CA LEU A 90 -26.59 -5.23 35.37
C LEU A 90 -25.80 -4.01 35.83
N GLY A 91 -26.50 -2.93 36.26
CA GLY A 91 -25.83 -1.70 36.64
C GLY A 91 -25.10 -1.03 35.47
N ILE A 92 -23.94 -0.46 35.76
CA ILE A 92 -23.05 0.14 34.78
C ILE A 92 -22.07 -0.93 34.31
N VAL A 93 -22.10 -1.21 33.02
CA VAL A 93 -21.17 -2.13 32.33
C VAL A 93 -20.17 -1.27 31.56
N LYS A 94 -18.91 -1.33 31.97
CA LYS A 94 -17.82 -0.62 31.29
C LYS A 94 -17.25 -1.49 30.19
N LEU A 95 -17.32 -1.01 28.94
CA LEU A 95 -16.64 -1.65 27.80
C LEU A 95 -15.19 -1.18 27.73
N GLU A 96 -14.29 -2.13 27.66
CA GLU A 96 -12.90 -1.85 27.34
C GLU A 96 -12.74 -1.69 25.83
N VAL A 97 -12.01 -0.65 25.42
CA VAL A 97 -11.66 -0.48 24.01
C VAL A 97 -10.90 -1.73 23.51
N GLU A 98 -11.40 -2.34 22.47
CA GLU A 98 -10.62 -3.34 21.76
C GLU A 98 -9.51 -2.59 21.02
N SER A 99 -8.30 -2.64 21.58
CA SER A 99 -7.14 -2.06 20.92
C SER A 99 -6.81 -2.89 19.66
N THR A 100 -7.60 -2.69 18.60
CA THR A 100 -7.31 -3.16 17.25
C THR A 100 -6.22 -2.26 16.65
N MET A 101 -5.09 -2.14 17.35
CA MET A 101 -3.94 -1.35 16.90
C MET A 101 -3.49 -1.73 15.47
N LEU A 102 -3.80 -2.94 15.00
CA LEU A 102 -3.46 -3.37 13.64
C LEU A 102 -4.25 -2.65 12.54
N GLN A 103 -5.52 -2.28 12.81
CA GLN A 103 -6.30 -1.49 11.84
C GLN A 103 -6.03 0.02 11.98
N ASP A 104 -5.78 0.51 13.20
CA ASP A 104 -5.51 1.92 13.44
C ASP A 104 -4.13 2.36 12.98
N VAL A 105 -3.14 1.46 12.93
CA VAL A 105 -1.81 1.75 12.36
C VAL A 105 -1.90 2.09 10.87
N ILE A 106 -2.74 1.39 10.12
CA ILE A 106 -3.01 1.71 8.71
C ILE A 106 -3.71 3.07 8.61
N VAL A 107 -4.60 3.37 9.56
CA VAL A 107 -5.37 4.62 9.61
C VAL A 107 -4.51 5.83 9.98
N THR A 108 -3.54 5.70 10.89
CA THR A 108 -2.65 6.82 11.28
C THR A 108 -1.66 7.22 10.18
N GLN A 109 -1.31 6.30 9.30
CA GLN A 109 -0.52 6.59 8.09
C GLN A 109 -1.40 6.88 6.86
N SER A 110 -2.71 6.93 7.03
CA SER A 110 -3.66 7.22 5.97
C SER A 110 -3.82 8.72 5.75
N VAL A 111 -3.83 9.14 4.49
CA VAL A 111 -4.06 10.56 4.11
C VAL A 111 -5.49 11.00 4.44
N ALA A 112 -6.45 10.08 4.40
CA ALA A 112 -7.85 10.33 4.68
C ALA A 112 -8.61 9.03 4.97
N LYS A 113 -9.69 9.12 5.75
CA LYS A 113 -10.56 7.97 6.06
C LYS A 113 -11.63 7.83 4.98
N THR A 114 -11.70 6.66 4.33
CA THR A 114 -12.71 6.33 3.33
C THR A 114 -14.11 6.51 3.91
N ARG A 115 -15.00 7.20 3.18
CA ARG A 115 -16.39 7.53 3.56
C ARG A 115 -16.57 8.49 4.77
N GLN A 116 -15.50 8.90 5.43
CA GLN A 116 -15.55 9.88 6.53
C GLN A 116 -14.98 11.23 6.10
N THR A 117 -13.90 11.23 5.34
CA THR A 117 -13.31 12.46 4.81
C THR A 117 -13.99 12.81 3.49
N PRO A 118 -14.52 14.04 3.30
CA PRO A 118 -15.29 14.43 2.11
C PRO A 118 -14.37 14.75 0.91
N VAL A 119 -13.51 13.80 0.55
CA VAL A 119 -12.57 13.90 -0.57
C VAL A 119 -12.62 12.65 -1.43
N ALA A 120 -12.24 12.77 -2.71
CA ALA A 120 -12.21 11.66 -3.64
C ALA A 120 -11.00 10.76 -3.37
N ILE A 121 -11.20 9.67 -2.64
CA ILE A 121 -10.17 8.70 -2.27
C ILE A 121 -10.36 7.41 -3.08
N SER A 122 -9.24 6.79 -3.47
CA SER A 122 -9.20 5.39 -3.92
C SER A 122 -8.11 4.67 -3.13
N GLN A 123 -8.37 3.42 -2.83
CA GLN A 123 -7.46 2.55 -2.10
C GLN A 123 -7.20 1.30 -2.91
N ILE A 124 -5.95 0.87 -2.99
CA ILE A 124 -5.51 -0.37 -3.62
C ILE A 124 -4.86 -1.19 -2.52
N ASP A 125 -5.47 -2.31 -2.20
CA ASP A 125 -4.97 -3.24 -1.19
C ASP A 125 -3.86 -4.14 -1.75
N GLN A 126 -3.15 -4.83 -0.86
CA GLN A 126 -2.05 -5.73 -1.22
C GLN A 126 -2.48 -6.81 -2.22
N SER A 127 -3.64 -7.41 -2.07
CA SER A 127 -4.13 -8.48 -2.96
C SER A 127 -4.32 -7.98 -4.38
N THR A 128 -4.83 -6.76 -4.53
CA THR A 128 -4.97 -6.08 -5.82
C THR A 128 -3.60 -5.71 -6.42
N ILE A 129 -2.64 -5.26 -5.58
CA ILE A 129 -1.28 -4.96 -6.01
C ILE A 129 -0.62 -6.25 -6.56
N ASP A 130 -0.66 -7.35 -5.81
CA ASP A 130 -0.05 -8.62 -6.17
C ASP A 130 -0.60 -9.16 -7.52
N ILE A 131 -1.90 -9.01 -7.78
CA ILE A 131 -2.54 -9.43 -9.04
C ILE A 131 -2.12 -8.53 -10.21
N LYS A 132 -2.08 -7.21 -10.00
CA LYS A 132 -1.84 -6.23 -11.06
C LYS A 132 -0.38 -6.02 -11.39
N LEU A 133 0.51 -6.18 -10.41
CA LEU A 133 1.91 -5.85 -10.57
C LEU A 133 2.57 -6.70 -11.67
N GLY A 134 2.50 -8.02 -11.58
CA GLY A 134 3.18 -8.91 -12.51
C GLY A 134 4.63 -8.47 -12.72
N ASN A 135 4.98 -8.24 -13.99
CA ASN A 135 6.30 -7.72 -14.38
C ASN A 135 6.31 -6.19 -14.60
N GLN A 136 5.24 -5.48 -14.23
CA GLN A 136 5.10 -4.04 -14.45
C GLN A 136 5.93 -3.23 -13.44
N GLU A 137 6.07 -1.93 -13.74
CA GLU A 137 6.65 -0.97 -12.81
C GLU A 137 5.59 -0.48 -11.81
N PHE A 138 6.03 -0.04 -10.61
CA PHE A 138 5.12 0.41 -9.56
C PHE A 138 4.01 1.39 -10.02
N PRO A 139 4.31 2.46 -10.78
CA PRO A 139 3.28 3.41 -11.18
C PRO A 139 2.19 2.81 -12.07
N GLU A 140 2.47 1.71 -12.76
CA GLU A 140 1.50 1.08 -13.66
C GLU A 140 0.36 0.41 -12.90
N VAL A 141 0.55 0.04 -11.63
CA VAL A 141 -0.51 -0.45 -10.74
C VAL A 141 -1.62 0.60 -10.58
N LEU A 142 -1.27 1.89 -10.68
CA LEU A 142 -2.19 3.01 -10.55
C LEU A 142 -3.05 3.27 -11.79
N LYS A 143 -2.75 2.67 -12.95
CA LYS A 143 -3.47 2.90 -14.23
C LYS A 143 -4.98 2.68 -14.14
N SER A 144 -5.43 1.77 -13.28
CA SER A 144 -6.85 1.48 -13.08
C SER A 144 -7.53 2.42 -12.07
N THR A 145 -6.79 3.35 -11.47
CA THR A 145 -7.35 4.31 -10.52
C THR A 145 -7.96 5.49 -11.29
N PRO A 146 -9.26 5.79 -11.10
CA PRO A 146 -9.90 6.88 -11.81
C PRO A 146 -9.16 8.21 -11.66
N GLY A 147 -8.94 8.92 -12.77
CA GLY A 147 -8.26 10.21 -12.79
C GLY A 147 -6.75 10.17 -12.66
N ILE A 148 -6.13 8.99 -12.67
CA ILE A 148 -4.68 8.82 -12.75
C ILE A 148 -4.30 8.25 -14.10
N TRP A 149 -3.33 8.87 -14.73
CA TRP A 149 -2.71 8.41 -15.95
C TRP A 149 -1.21 8.20 -15.70
N THR A 150 -0.70 7.03 -16.08
CA THR A 150 0.71 6.70 -15.96
C THR A 150 1.23 6.12 -17.27
N THR A 151 2.47 6.42 -17.59
CA THR A 151 3.17 5.81 -18.73
C THR A 151 4.65 5.66 -18.42
N LYS A 152 5.30 4.71 -19.11
CA LYS A 152 6.75 4.60 -19.07
C LYS A 152 7.38 5.80 -19.77
N ASP A 153 8.42 6.36 -19.20
CA ASP A 153 9.25 7.39 -19.85
C ASP A 153 10.46 6.75 -20.53
N GLY A 154 10.94 7.37 -21.58
CA GLY A 154 12.13 6.88 -22.29
C GLY A 154 12.01 5.51 -22.96
N GLY A 155 10.82 4.90 -22.97
CA GLY A 155 10.53 3.61 -23.61
C GLY A 155 11.10 2.38 -22.89
N GLY A 156 11.53 2.51 -21.64
CA GLY A 156 12.19 1.45 -20.90
C GLY A 156 11.87 1.40 -19.43
N PHE A 157 12.77 0.84 -18.65
CA PHE A 157 12.72 0.67 -17.21
C PHE A 157 12.80 2.02 -16.49
N GLY A 158 12.04 2.12 -15.41
CA GLY A 158 12.36 2.93 -14.24
C GLY A 158 11.67 4.26 -14.13
N ASP A 159 11.67 5.05 -15.17
CA ASP A 159 11.06 6.37 -15.08
C ASP A 159 9.66 6.34 -15.66
N ALA A 160 8.68 6.68 -14.84
CA ALA A 160 7.31 6.80 -15.25
C ALA A 160 6.82 8.24 -15.09
N LYS A 161 5.98 8.68 -16.01
CA LYS A 161 5.22 9.92 -15.86
C LYS A 161 3.88 9.59 -15.24
N THR A 162 3.57 10.23 -14.14
CA THR A 162 2.29 10.08 -13.44
C THR A 162 1.59 11.42 -13.42
N ASN A 163 0.37 11.45 -13.95
CA ASN A 163 -0.50 12.62 -13.92
C ASN A 163 -1.77 12.28 -13.14
N MET A 164 -2.25 13.24 -12.36
CA MET A 164 -3.49 13.09 -11.59
C MET A 164 -4.42 14.25 -11.93
N ARG A 165 -5.61 13.94 -12.49
CA ARG A 165 -6.59 14.95 -12.96
C ARG A 165 -5.97 16.01 -13.89
N GLY A 166 -5.02 15.62 -14.75
CA GLY A 166 -4.32 16.53 -15.65
C GLY A 166 -3.11 17.26 -15.02
N PHE A 167 -2.96 17.22 -13.70
CA PHE A 167 -1.77 17.77 -13.05
C PHE A 167 -0.58 16.83 -13.21
N LYS A 168 0.57 17.40 -13.59
CA LYS A 168 1.82 16.67 -13.78
C LYS A 168 2.44 16.27 -12.44
N SER A 169 3.38 15.32 -12.47
CA SER A 169 4.08 14.76 -11.30
C SER A 169 4.55 15.79 -10.26
N PRO A 170 5.12 16.96 -10.62
CA PRO A 170 5.53 17.96 -9.63
C PRO A 170 4.38 18.53 -8.79
N ASN A 171 3.15 18.42 -9.27
CA ASN A 171 1.95 18.90 -8.58
C ASN A 171 1.19 17.78 -7.85
N VAL A 172 1.79 16.61 -7.70
CA VAL A 172 1.23 15.45 -7.00
C VAL A 172 2.18 15.07 -5.87
N ALA A 173 1.73 15.16 -4.64
CA ALA A 173 2.52 14.72 -3.49
C ALA A 173 2.58 13.19 -3.45
N VAL A 174 3.76 12.64 -3.27
CA VAL A 174 3.97 11.20 -3.10
C VAL A 174 4.65 10.95 -1.76
N LEU A 175 4.06 10.06 -0.96
CA LEU A 175 4.57 9.69 0.34
C LEU A 175 4.81 8.18 0.41
N ILE A 176 5.86 7.79 1.11
CA ILE A 176 6.11 6.39 1.51
C ILE A 176 6.14 6.36 3.02
N ASN A 177 5.20 5.65 3.64
CA ASN A 177 5.00 5.62 5.10
C ASN A 177 4.85 7.04 5.70
N GLY A 178 4.15 7.93 4.99
CA GLY A 178 3.97 9.32 5.41
C GLY A 178 5.17 10.25 5.15
N ILE A 179 6.28 9.75 4.62
CA ILE A 179 7.50 10.52 4.32
C ILE A 179 7.44 11.01 2.87
N PRO A 180 7.52 12.32 2.60
CA PRO A 180 7.56 12.85 1.25
C PRO A 180 8.79 12.39 0.48
N VAL A 181 8.59 11.94 -0.76
CA VAL A 181 9.66 11.44 -1.64
C VAL A 181 9.81 12.21 -2.94
N ASN A 182 9.04 13.28 -3.10
CA ASN A 182 9.19 14.21 -4.21
C ASN A 182 10.59 14.81 -4.21
N ASP A 183 11.16 14.95 -5.39
CA ASP A 183 12.46 15.58 -5.59
C ASP A 183 12.43 17.07 -5.22
N MET A 184 13.48 17.53 -4.55
CA MET A 184 13.55 18.90 -4.02
C MET A 184 13.79 19.96 -5.12
N GLU A 185 14.32 19.55 -6.27
CA GLU A 185 14.69 20.45 -7.35
C GLU A 185 13.52 20.63 -8.34
N TRP A 186 13.00 19.53 -8.92
CA TRP A 186 11.94 19.62 -9.93
C TRP A 186 10.54 19.23 -9.42
N GLY A 187 10.43 18.74 -8.17
CA GLY A 187 9.18 18.48 -7.47
C GLY A 187 8.49 17.17 -7.79
N GLY A 188 8.94 16.42 -8.79
CA GLY A 188 8.33 15.12 -9.15
C GLY A 188 9.00 13.93 -8.48
N VAL A 189 8.68 12.73 -8.94
CA VAL A 189 9.24 11.49 -8.39
C VAL A 189 9.97 10.71 -9.49
N TYR A 190 11.22 10.35 -9.23
CA TYR A 190 11.98 9.39 -10.01
C TYR A 190 11.65 7.99 -9.53
N TRP A 191 10.71 7.32 -10.20
CA TRP A 191 10.19 6.02 -9.77
C TRP A 191 11.23 4.90 -9.81
N SER A 192 12.27 5.04 -10.62
CA SER A 192 13.41 4.11 -10.63
C SER A 192 14.14 4.00 -9.29
N ASN A 193 14.09 5.04 -8.46
CA ASN A 193 14.66 5.02 -7.10
C ASN A 193 13.85 4.14 -6.14
N TRP A 194 12.64 3.78 -6.51
CA TRP A 194 11.67 3.06 -5.70
C TRP A 194 11.20 1.77 -6.38
N ALA A 195 11.98 1.23 -7.29
CA ALA A 195 11.71 -0.07 -7.90
C ALA A 195 11.60 -1.14 -6.81
N GLY A 196 10.69 -2.12 -6.98
CA GLY A 196 10.41 -3.14 -5.96
C GLY A 196 9.53 -2.68 -4.79
N LEU A 197 9.17 -1.39 -4.71
CA LEU A 197 8.30 -0.88 -3.65
C LEU A 197 6.92 -1.57 -3.63
N ALA A 198 6.39 -1.93 -4.82
CA ALA A 198 5.11 -2.62 -4.91
C ALA A 198 5.11 -3.99 -4.21
N ASP A 199 6.22 -4.73 -4.27
CA ASP A 199 6.34 -6.07 -3.67
C ASP A 199 6.23 -6.06 -2.14
N VAL A 200 6.47 -4.90 -1.52
CA VAL A 200 6.40 -4.70 -0.06
C VAL A 200 5.29 -3.75 0.37
N SER A 201 4.50 -3.23 -0.56
CA SER A 201 3.37 -2.35 -0.24
C SER A 201 2.23 -3.16 0.34
N SER A 202 1.67 -2.71 1.46
CA SER A 202 0.44 -3.25 2.04
C SER A 202 -0.79 -2.53 1.50
N ASN A 203 -0.64 -1.24 1.20
CA ASN A 203 -1.74 -0.40 0.74
C ASN A 203 -1.21 0.82 -0.04
N ILE A 204 -1.94 1.21 -1.08
CA ILE A 204 -1.72 2.46 -1.80
C ILE A 204 -3.01 3.27 -1.71
N GLN A 205 -2.94 4.43 -1.09
CA GLN A 205 -4.05 5.35 -1.00
C GLN A 205 -3.82 6.56 -1.90
N THR A 206 -4.79 6.86 -2.74
CA THR A 206 -4.76 8.03 -3.63
C THR A 206 -5.88 8.98 -3.28
N GLN A 207 -5.53 10.22 -2.99
CA GLN A 207 -6.46 11.32 -2.81
C GLN A 207 -6.35 12.26 -4.01
N ARG A 208 -7.45 12.52 -4.67
CA ARG A 208 -7.49 13.31 -5.91
C ARG A 208 -7.96 14.73 -5.67
N GLY A 209 -7.14 15.69 -6.09
CA GLY A 209 -7.38 17.13 -5.91
C GLY A 209 -6.97 17.63 -4.54
N LEU A 210 -7.25 18.90 -4.29
CA LEU A 210 -7.01 19.53 -2.98
C LEU A 210 -7.78 18.78 -1.90
N GLY A 211 -7.10 18.40 -0.85
CA GLY A 211 -7.67 17.76 0.30
C GLY A 211 -6.91 18.11 1.56
N ALA A 212 -7.51 17.84 2.71
CA ALA A 212 -6.80 17.91 3.98
C ALA A 212 -5.75 16.80 4.01
N ALA A 213 -4.52 17.12 3.64
CA ALA A 213 -3.40 16.21 3.81
C ALA A 213 -3.03 16.19 5.30
N ILE A 214 -3.35 15.10 5.97
CA ILE A 214 -3.00 14.92 7.39
C ILE A 214 -1.49 14.74 7.55
N LEU A 215 -0.80 14.19 6.52
CA LEU A 215 0.58 13.75 6.63
C LEU A 215 1.61 14.65 5.93
N SER A 216 1.20 15.56 5.03
CA SER A 216 2.14 16.44 4.32
C SER A 216 1.49 17.72 3.83
N ALA A 217 2.30 18.61 3.25
CA ALA A 217 1.78 19.80 2.57
C ALA A 217 0.79 19.40 1.47
N PRO A 218 -0.37 20.08 1.37
CA PRO A 218 -1.36 19.79 0.35
C PRO A 218 -0.80 20.04 -1.05
N SER A 219 -1.14 19.18 -1.99
CA SER A 219 -0.78 19.31 -3.40
C SER A 219 -2.03 19.52 -4.26
N VAL A 220 -1.95 20.40 -5.24
CA VAL A 220 -3.11 20.75 -6.09
C VAL A 220 -3.62 19.58 -6.92
N GLY A 221 -2.75 18.70 -7.38
CA GLY A 221 -3.11 17.49 -8.14
C GLY A 221 -3.71 16.41 -7.26
N GLY A 222 -3.22 16.31 -6.03
CA GLY A 222 -3.60 15.28 -5.06
C GLY A 222 -2.40 14.62 -4.41
N THR A 223 -2.66 13.53 -3.69
CA THR A 223 -1.66 12.81 -2.91
C THR A 223 -1.72 11.30 -3.20
N ILE A 224 -0.56 10.68 -3.34
CA ILE A 224 -0.37 9.23 -3.38
C ILE A 224 0.40 8.85 -2.13
N ASN A 225 -0.21 8.05 -1.26
CA ASN A 225 0.46 7.52 -0.06
C ASN A 225 0.61 6.01 -0.18
N ILE A 226 1.83 5.54 -0.01
CA ILE A 226 2.23 4.15 -0.12
C ILE A 226 2.60 3.68 1.27
N THR A 227 1.88 2.70 1.79
CA THR A 227 2.18 2.09 3.08
C THR A 227 2.86 0.75 2.86
N THR A 228 4.03 0.55 3.45
CA THR A 228 4.76 -0.71 3.37
C THR A 228 4.33 -1.66 4.49
N GLN A 229 4.57 -2.96 4.27
CA GLN A 229 4.28 -4.00 5.24
C GLN A 229 5.09 -3.78 6.55
N SER A 230 4.41 -3.95 7.67
CA SER A 230 5.00 -3.85 9.00
C SER A 230 4.40 -4.92 9.94
N LEU A 231 3.75 -4.54 11.05
CA LEU A 231 3.07 -5.49 11.96
C LEU A 231 1.88 -6.21 11.32
N ASP A 232 1.31 -5.64 10.25
CA ASP A 232 0.21 -6.18 9.45
C ASP A 232 0.64 -7.31 8.48
N ALA A 233 1.94 -7.49 8.29
CA ALA A 233 2.46 -8.53 7.41
C ALA A 233 2.08 -9.93 7.88
N LYS A 234 1.51 -10.75 7.00
CA LYS A 234 1.17 -12.14 7.30
C LYS A 234 2.45 -12.97 7.34
N LYS A 235 2.50 -13.95 8.28
CA LYS A 235 3.58 -14.93 8.33
C LYS A 235 3.64 -15.74 7.03
N GLY A 236 4.81 -15.78 6.40
CA GLY A 236 5.00 -16.55 5.18
C GLY A 236 6.25 -16.14 4.41
N GLY A 237 6.42 -16.75 3.27
CA GLY A 237 7.47 -16.40 2.33
C GLY A 237 7.04 -16.66 0.90
N SER A 238 7.65 -15.94 -0.02
CA SER A 238 7.48 -16.12 -1.46
C SER A 238 8.83 -16.06 -2.16
N LEU A 239 8.97 -16.86 -3.19
CA LEU A 239 10.05 -16.82 -4.15
C LEU A 239 9.42 -16.70 -5.53
N TRP A 240 9.92 -15.81 -6.38
CA TRP A 240 9.39 -15.64 -7.72
C TRP A 240 10.50 -15.53 -8.75
N TYR A 241 10.16 -15.94 -9.95
CA TYR A 241 10.92 -15.69 -11.14
C TYR A 241 9.96 -15.30 -12.26
N GLY A 242 10.22 -14.16 -12.89
CA GLY A 242 9.41 -13.62 -13.98
C GLY A 242 10.27 -13.40 -15.21
N MET A 243 9.70 -13.66 -16.36
CA MET A 243 10.30 -13.39 -17.67
C MET A 243 9.38 -12.47 -18.48
N GLY A 244 9.93 -11.72 -19.38
CA GLY A 244 9.21 -10.84 -20.27
C GLY A 244 9.92 -10.65 -21.59
N ASN A 245 9.33 -9.84 -22.46
CA ASN A 245 9.92 -9.48 -23.74
C ASN A 245 11.24 -8.73 -23.53
N ASP A 246 12.06 -8.69 -24.58
CA ASP A 246 13.30 -7.90 -24.64
C ASP A 246 14.30 -8.27 -23.51
N GLY A 247 14.46 -9.60 -23.27
CA GLY A 247 15.41 -10.11 -22.29
C GLY A 247 15.05 -9.78 -20.82
N MET A 248 13.83 -9.33 -20.55
CA MET A 248 13.42 -8.96 -19.21
C MET A 248 13.33 -10.17 -18.30
N ASN A 249 13.98 -10.09 -17.16
CA ASN A 249 13.96 -11.06 -16.09
C ASN A 249 13.75 -10.37 -14.74
N ASN A 250 13.06 -11.04 -13.85
CA ASN A 250 12.82 -10.58 -12.47
C ASN A 250 12.90 -11.78 -11.53
N ILE A 251 13.79 -11.77 -10.58
CA ILE A 251 13.89 -12.78 -9.53
C ILE A 251 13.88 -12.11 -8.18
N GLY A 252 13.19 -12.71 -7.22
CA GLY A 252 13.17 -12.16 -5.87
C GLY A 252 12.61 -13.11 -4.83
N PHE A 253 12.79 -12.73 -3.59
CA PHE A 253 12.22 -13.40 -2.44
C PHE A 253 11.67 -12.39 -1.44
N LYS A 254 10.67 -12.80 -0.69
CA LYS A 254 10.11 -12.08 0.45
C LYS A 254 9.85 -13.06 1.59
N LEU A 255 10.25 -12.70 2.80
CA LEU A 255 10.04 -13.49 4.01
C LEU A 255 9.46 -12.60 5.09
N SER A 256 8.44 -13.08 5.79
CA SER A 256 7.84 -12.40 6.94
C SER A 256 7.56 -13.37 8.06
N THR A 257 7.89 -12.96 9.28
CA THR A 257 7.54 -13.73 10.50
C THR A 257 6.07 -13.57 10.86
N GLY A 258 5.39 -12.54 10.32
CA GLY A 258 4.16 -12.04 10.88
C GLY A 258 4.35 -11.49 12.30
N LEU A 259 3.28 -11.06 12.95
CA LEU A 259 3.32 -10.65 14.35
C LEU A 259 3.48 -11.87 15.23
N MET A 260 4.62 -11.97 15.91
CA MET A 260 4.95 -13.05 16.85
C MET A 260 4.33 -12.76 18.24
N GLN A 261 4.15 -13.81 19.05
CA GLN A 261 3.56 -13.70 20.40
C GLN A 261 4.32 -12.71 21.33
N ASN A 262 5.63 -12.58 21.13
CA ASN A 262 6.43 -11.60 21.86
C ASN A 262 6.32 -10.17 21.31
N GLY A 263 5.41 -9.90 20.37
CA GLY A 263 5.13 -8.58 19.79
C GLY A 263 6.10 -8.12 18.71
N TRP A 264 7.05 -8.93 18.25
CA TRP A 264 7.94 -8.61 17.13
C TRP A 264 7.33 -9.03 15.79
N ALA A 265 7.63 -8.29 14.75
CA ALA A 265 7.42 -8.69 13.37
C ALA A 265 8.64 -8.28 12.53
N VAL A 266 9.06 -9.16 11.63
CA VAL A 266 10.20 -8.92 10.73
C VAL A 266 9.76 -9.28 9.32
N THR A 267 10.01 -8.39 8.36
CA THR A 267 9.81 -8.63 6.95
C THR A 267 11.07 -8.23 6.20
N ILE A 268 11.56 -9.11 5.33
CA ILE A 268 12.70 -8.85 4.45
C ILE A 268 12.33 -9.20 3.01
N LEU A 269 12.88 -8.44 2.07
CA LEU A 269 12.79 -8.69 0.64
C LEU A 269 14.13 -8.40 -0.03
N GLY A 270 14.47 -9.22 -1.01
CA GLY A 270 15.53 -8.98 -1.97
C GLY A 270 15.09 -9.37 -3.36
N SER A 271 15.36 -8.52 -4.36
CA SER A 271 15.04 -8.85 -5.75
C SER A 271 16.03 -8.23 -6.73
N ARG A 272 16.08 -8.78 -7.94
CA ARG A 272 16.81 -8.25 -9.08
C ARG A 272 15.93 -8.28 -10.31
N LYS A 273 15.91 -7.17 -11.05
CA LYS A 273 15.22 -7.02 -12.33
C LYS A 273 16.19 -6.50 -13.37
N TRP A 274 16.29 -7.16 -14.53
CA TRP A 274 17.21 -6.77 -15.60
C TRP A 274 16.62 -7.12 -16.96
N GLY A 275 17.14 -6.50 -18.01
CA GLY A 275 16.74 -6.75 -19.39
C GLY A 275 17.38 -5.79 -20.37
N ASP A 276 17.17 -6.05 -21.66
CA ASP A 276 17.71 -5.23 -22.75
C ASP A 276 16.85 -4.00 -23.03
N GLY A 277 15.57 -4.06 -22.65
CA GLY A 277 14.58 -3.01 -22.89
C GLY A 277 13.98 -3.06 -24.30
N TYR A 278 12.75 -2.60 -24.43
CA TYR A 278 12.03 -2.59 -25.70
C TYR A 278 12.66 -1.67 -26.76
N VAL A 279 13.15 -0.52 -26.33
CA VAL A 279 13.80 0.47 -27.18
C VAL A 279 15.29 0.15 -27.27
N GLN A 280 15.89 0.32 -28.45
CA GLN A 280 17.30 0.07 -28.67
C GLN A 280 18.20 0.76 -27.63
N GLY A 281 19.14 -0.01 -27.05
CA GLY A 281 20.11 0.50 -26.09
C GLY A 281 19.53 0.99 -24.75
N THR A 282 18.33 0.51 -24.38
CA THR A 282 17.72 0.85 -23.09
C THR A 282 17.87 -0.26 -22.05
N ALA A 283 18.96 -0.99 -22.08
CA ALA A 283 19.28 -2.02 -21.11
C ALA A 283 19.26 -1.48 -19.68
N PHE A 284 18.78 -2.33 -18.76
CA PHE A 284 18.65 -1.98 -17.35
C PHE A 284 19.04 -3.12 -16.42
N ASN A 285 19.48 -2.76 -15.22
CA ASN A 285 19.74 -3.67 -14.13
C ASN A 285 19.44 -2.98 -12.81
N SER A 286 18.53 -3.53 -12.05
CA SER A 286 18.09 -2.99 -10.75
C SER A 286 18.10 -4.09 -9.71
N TYR A 287 18.58 -3.75 -8.53
CA TYR A 287 18.43 -4.55 -7.33
C TYR A 287 17.49 -3.84 -6.37
N ASN A 288 16.71 -4.58 -5.61
CA ASN A 288 15.83 -4.01 -4.61
C ASN A 288 16.04 -4.74 -3.29
N TYR A 289 16.03 -4.00 -2.22
CA TYR A 289 16.04 -4.56 -0.89
C TYR A 289 15.07 -3.81 0.03
N PHE A 290 14.49 -4.55 0.93
CA PHE A 290 13.60 -4.04 1.96
C PHE A 290 13.80 -4.82 3.26
N ALA A 291 13.81 -4.12 4.37
CA ALA A 291 13.79 -4.70 5.69
C ALA A 291 12.88 -3.87 6.60
N ASN A 292 11.95 -4.53 7.27
CA ASN A 292 11.16 -3.93 8.33
C ASN A 292 11.31 -4.77 9.59
N ILE A 293 11.58 -4.10 10.70
CA ILE A 293 11.60 -4.69 12.04
C ILE A 293 10.66 -3.86 12.89
N SER A 294 9.56 -4.46 13.30
CA SER A 294 8.52 -3.79 14.08
C SER A 294 8.33 -4.47 15.43
N LYS A 295 7.96 -3.68 16.42
CA LYS A 295 7.69 -4.11 17.77
C LYS A 295 6.39 -3.48 18.28
N ARG A 296 5.41 -4.30 18.61
CA ARG A 296 4.31 -3.90 19.47
C ARG A 296 4.80 -4.00 20.91
N ILE A 297 5.08 -2.85 21.52
CA ILE A 297 5.60 -2.76 22.90
C ILE A 297 4.49 -3.12 23.87
N ASN A 298 3.32 -2.56 23.65
CA ASN A 298 2.06 -2.84 24.35
C ASN A 298 0.89 -2.45 23.43
N ASP A 299 -0.31 -2.40 23.94
CA ASP A 299 -1.51 -2.06 23.17
C ASP A 299 -1.54 -0.60 22.69
N ASN A 300 -0.79 0.27 23.34
CA ASN A 300 -0.76 1.70 23.06
C ASN A 300 0.50 2.15 22.29
N HIS A 301 1.57 1.36 22.30
CA HIS A 301 2.84 1.76 21.72
C HIS A 301 3.38 0.76 20.73
N GLN A 302 3.72 1.27 19.55
CA GLN A 302 4.32 0.53 18.46
C GLN A 302 5.54 1.25 17.92
N LEU A 303 6.60 0.50 17.61
CA LEU A 303 7.82 0.99 17.00
C LEU A 303 8.08 0.21 15.71
N SER A 304 8.52 0.89 14.65
CA SER A 304 8.82 0.29 13.36
C SER A 304 10.07 0.90 12.76
N LEU A 305 11.09 0.09 12.53
CA LEU A 305 12.28 0.45 11.78
C LEU A 305 12.16 -0.12 10.37
N THR A 306 12.20 0.75 9.37
CA THR A 306 12.11 0.37 7.95
C THR A 306 13.33 0.87 7.20
N ALA A 307 13.93 0.00 6.40
CA ALA A 307 15.03 0.33 5.51
C ALA A 307 14.77 -0.25 4.13
N PHE A 308 14.91 0.53 3.07
CA PHE A 308 14.76 0.07 1.71
C PHE A 308 15.55 0.92 0.71
N GLY A 309 15.78 0.35 -0.47
CA GLY A 309 16.45 1.02 -1.56
C GLY A 309 16.48 0.19 -2.82
N ALA A 310 16.79 0.85 -3.94
CA ALA A 310 16.82 0.26 -5.27
C ALA A 310 18.06 0.75 -6.05
N PRO A 311 19.26 0.22 -5.78
CA PRO A 311 20.42 0.51 -6.61
C PRO A 311 20.15 0.05 -8.06
N GLN A 312 20.28 0.97 -9.01
CA GLN A 312 19.93 0.70 -10.39
C GLN A 312 20.89 1.38 -11.37
N LYS A 313 20.96 0.79 -12.55
CA LYS A 313 21.64 1.33 -13.73
C LYS A 313 20.76 1.07 -14.94
N HIS A 314 20.42 2.11 -15.68
CA HIS A 314 19.65 1.97 -16.90
C HIS A 314 20.00 3.04 -17.92
N ASN A 315 19.81 2.69 -19.18
CA ASN A 315 19.85 3.63 -20.30
C ASN A 315 18.41 3.97 -20.70
N LYS A 316 18.22 5.15 -21.26
CA LYS A 316 16.91 5.57 -21.75
C LYS A 316 17.00 6.32 -23.08
N ARG A 317 15.89 6.36 -23.80
CA ARG A 317 15.73 7.24 -24.94
C ARG A 317 15.41 8.63 -24.40
N SER A 318 16.25 9.61 -24.72
CA SER A 318 16.04 10.99 -24.30
C SER A 318 14.89 11.64 -25.07
N SER A 319 14.03 12.36 -24.36
CA SER A 319 13.01 13.21 -25.00
C SER A 319 13.60 14.55 -25.46
N ALA A 320 14.77 14.93 -24.96
CA ALA A 320 15.47 16.15 -25.39
C ALA A 320 16.08 16.02 -26.80
N ASP A 321 16.44 14.78 -27.19
CA ASP A 321 16.95 14.46 -28.51
C ASP A 321 15.83 13.92 -29.41
N GLY A 322 14.64 14.47 -29.30
CA GLY A 322 13.47 14.10 -30.09
C GLY A 322 13.66 14.39 -31.57
N LEU A 323 13.07 13.53 -32.40
CA LEU A 323 13.03 13.68 -33.84
C LEU A 323 11.80 14.51 -34.25
N SER A 324 11.88 15.15 -35.42
CA SER A 324 10.70 15.74 -36.08
C SER A 324 9.73 14.63 -36.52
N ILE A 325 8.52 15.00 -36.89
CA ILE A 325 7.52 14.06 -37.39
C ILE A 325 8.02 13.37 -38.69
N GLU A 326 8.64 14.13 -39.56
CA GLU A 326 9.22 13.62 -40.82
C GLU A 326 10.34 12.61 -40.54
N GLU A 327 11.25 12.94 -39.62
CA GLU A 327 12.31 12.00 -39.20
C GLU A 327 11.70 10.72 -38.63
N TRP A 328 10.68 10.81 -37.76
CA TRP A 328 9.99 9.64 -37.22
C TRP A 328 9.30 8.77 -38.28
N GLN A 329 8.77 9.37 -39.34
CA GLN A 329 8.19 8.62 -40.47
C GLN A 329 9.23 7.81 -41.22
N ASN A 330 10.48 8.26 -41.23
CA ASN A 330 11.60 7.69 -41.98
C ASN A 330 12.51 6.77 -41.14
N VAL A 331 12.32 6.65 -39.80
CA VAL A 331 13.25 5.86 -38.98
C VAL A 331 13.32 4.38 -39.32
N GLY A 332 12.31 3.84 -40.00
CA GLY A 332 12.29 2.44 -40.43
C GLY A 332 13.50 2.06 -41.30
N GLN A 333 14.09 2.98 -42.05
CA GLN A 333 15.30 2.76 -42.85
C GLN A 333 16.56 2.44 -42.01
N TYR A 334 16.54 2.76 -40.69
CA TYR A 334 17.67 2.53 -39.78
C TYR A 334 17.45 1.30 -38.88
N MET A 335 16.46 0.47 -39.18
CA MET A 335 16.01 -0.59 -38.27
C MET A 335 16.21 -2.00 -38.77
N ASP A 336 16.82 -2.17 -40.00
CA ASP A 336 17.07 -3.48 -40.60
C ASP A 336 15.86 -4.45 -40.54
N GLY A 337 14.66 -3.91 -40.78
CA GLY A 337 13.40 -4.67 -40.68
C GLY A 337 12.80 -4.82 -39.31
N ASP A 338 13.44 -4.34 -38.24
CA ASP A 338 12.84 -4.27 -36.90
C ASP A 338 11.84 -3.12 -36.79
N SER A 339 11.04 -3.13 -35.73
CA SER A 339 9.98 -2.13 -35.51
C SER A 339 10.54 -0.71 -35.39
N PRO A 340 10.03 0.27 -36.14
CA PRO A 340 10.45 1.67 -36.04
C PRO A 340 10.18 2.26 -34.63
N TYR A 341 9.26 1.70 -33.85
CA TYR A 341 9.00 2.13 -32.46
C TYR A 341 10.15 1.83 -31.49
N LYS A 342 11.00 0.88 -31.83
CA LYS A 342 12.22 0.55 -31.07
C LYS A 342 13.38 1.52 -31.33
N TYR A 343 13.27 2.36 -32.33
CA TYR A 343 14.33 3.29 -32.70
C TYR A 343 14.72 4.20 -31.54
N ASN A 344 16.03 4.36 -31.33
CA ASN A 344 16.60 5.28 -30.35
C ASN A 344 17.68 6.15 -31.04
N PRO A 345 17.43 7.45 -31.24
CA PRO A 345 18.41 8.36 -31.83
C PRO A 345 19.67 8.50 -30.98
N THR A 346 19.63 8.13 -29.73
CA THR A 346 20.75 8.25 -28.77
C THR A 346 21.50 6.94 -28.56
N PHE A 347 21.20 5.90 -29.34
CA PHE A 347 21.84 4.59 -29.31
C PHE A 347 22.81 4.44 -30.47
N GLY A 348 23.93 3.75 -30.26
CA GLY A 348 24.86 3.36 -31.26
C GLY A 348 26.05 2.62 -30.66
N TYR A 349 27.15 2.62 -31.42
CA TYR A 349 28.42 1.97 -31.05
C TYR A 349 29.54 3.00 -31.03
N ASP A 350 30.50 2.81 -30.15
CA ASP A 350 31.73 3.61 -30.19
C ASP A 350 32.65 3.09 -31.31
N LYS A 351 33.78 3.78 -31.55
CA LYS A 351 34.78 3.41 -32.53
C LYS A 351 35.40 2.03 -32.34
N ASN A 352 35.22 1.43 -31.17
CA ASN A 352 35.70 0.10 -30.83
C ASN A 352 34.59 -0.98 -30.92
N GLY A 353 33.40 -0.61 -31.39
CA GLY A 353 32.23 -1.50 -31.50
C GLY A 353 31.51 -1.77 -30.18
N ASN A 354 31.83 -1.05 -29.10
CA ASN A 354 31.08 -1.21 -27.85
C ASN A 354 29.74 -0.50 -27.91
N VAL A 355 28.71 -1.16 -27.43
CA VAL A 355 27.36 -0.56 -27.28
C VAL A 355 27.40 0.68 -26.41
N ARG A 356 26.84 1.76 -26.91
CA ARG A 356 26.74 3.04 -26.21
C ARG A 356 25.34 3.62 -26.35
N SER A 357 24.87 4.23 -25.27
CA SER A 357 23.70 5.10 -25.29
C SER A 357 24.09 6.45 -24.71
N SER A 358 23.64 7.53 -25.30
CA SER A 358 23.96 8.87 -24.80
C SER A 358 23.25 9.24 -23.51
N ASN A 359 22.45 8.36 -22.95
CA ASN A 359 21.63 8.69 -21.78
C ASN A 359 21.65 7.54 -20.77
N LEU A 360 22.67 7.57 -19.92
CA LEU A 360 22.85 6.62 -18.81
C LEU A 360 22.43 7.26 -17.49
N ASN A 361 21.68 6.50 -16.69
CA ASN A 361 21.38 6.83 -15.32
C ASN A 361 21.85 5.69 -14.39
N THR A 362 22.63 6.04 -13.36
CA THR A 362 23.01 5.14 -12.27
C THR A 362 22.66 5.84 -10.98
N TYR A 363 21.85 5.20 -10.15
CA TYR A 363 21.36 5.86 -8.94
C TYR A 363 21.08 4.86 -7.82
N HIS A 364 21.32 5.30 -6.59
CA HIS A 364 20.94 4.59 -5.37
C HIS A 364 20.50 5.60 -4.32
N LYS A 365 19.25 5.53 -3.90
CA LYS A 365 18.65 6.42 -2.88
C LYS A 365 18.04 5.58 -1.74
N PRO A 366 18.86 5.03 -0.83
CA PRO A 366 18.33 4.34 0.33
C PRO A 366 17.55 5.28 1.24
N GLN A 367 16.54 4.74 1.89
CA GLN A 367 15.80 5.42 2.94
C GLN A 367 15.70 4.52 4.16
N ILE A 368 16.02 5.09 5.32
CA ILE A 368 15.87 4.45 6.62
C ILE A 368 14.95 5.33 7.45
N SER A 369 13.96 4.73 8.09
CA SER A 369 13.00 5.45 8.93
C SER A 369 12.70 4.69 10.21
N LEU A 370 12.54 5.42 11.29
CA LEU A 370 12.08 4.92 12.59
C LEU A 370 10.75 5.62 12.90
N ALA A 371 9.68 4.86 12.95
CA ALA A 371 8.34 5.36 13.25
C ALA A 371 7.89 4.86 14.62
N HIS A 372 7.36 5.73 15.44
CA HIS A 372 6.70 5.45 16.71
C HIS A 372 5.26 5.89 16.64
N ILE A 373 4.33 5.02 16.97
CA ILE A 373 2.90 5.31 17.08
C ILE A 373 2.51 5.13 18.54
N TRP A 374 1.89 6.17 19.08
CA TRP A 374 1.31 6.17 20.42
C TRP A 374 -0.18 6.41 20.32
N GLN A 375 -0.99 5.39 20.64
CA GLN A 375 -2.42 5.51 20.83
C GLN A 375 -2.66 6.02 22.25
N ILE A 376 -2.98 7.30 22.39
CA ILE A 376 -3.16 7.99 23.67
C ILE A 376 -4.48 7.55 24.29
N ASP A 377 -5.54 7.60 23.47
CA ASP A 377 -6.89 7.13 23.79
C ASP A 377 -7.61 6.73 22.48
N TYR A 378 -8.88 6.36 22.55
CA TYR A 378 -9.63 5.92 21.37
C TYR A 378 -9.92 7.03 20.34
N LYS A 379 -9.76 8.31 20.72
CA LYS A 379 -9.93 9.48 19.84
C LYS A 379 -8.61 10.06 19.37
N SER A 380 -7.51 9.83 20.12
CA SER A 380 -6.24 10.56 19.93
C SER A 380 -5.07 9.62 19.74
N SER A 381 -4.29 9.87 18.70
CA SER A 381 -3.03 9.17 18.45
C SER A 381 -1.91 10.15 18.04
N LEU A 382 -0.68 9.83 18.39
CA LEU A 382 0.51 10.56 17.99
C LEU A 382 1.41 9.64 17.18
N SER A 383 1.72 10.04 15.95
CA SER A 383 2.71 9.38 15.10
C SER A 383 3.95 10.27 14.99
N THR A 384 5.11 9.71 15.32
CA THR A 384 6.40 10.39 15.22
C THR A 384 7.31 9.58 14.31
N THR A 385 7.85 10.19 13.26
CA THR A 385 8.76 9.53 12.32
C THR A 385 10.04 10.33 12.17
N ALA A 386 11.16 9.68 12.44
CA ALA A 386 12.49 10.15 12.08
C ALA A 386 12.98 9.39 10.84
N TYR A 387 13.58 10.06 9.87
CA TYR A 387 14.11 9.40 8.69
C TYR A 387 15.38 10.05 8.17
N VAL A 388 16.14 9.27 7.42
CA VAL A 388 17.28 9.70 6.64
C VAL A 388 17.23 9.06 5.26
N SER A 389 17.53 9.84 4.23
CA SER A 389 17.69 9.36 2.87
C SER A 389 18.97 9.96 2.29
N LEU A 390 19.90 9.10 1.90
CA LEU A 390 21.17 9.48 1.30
C LEU A 390 21.17 9.00 -0.14
N ALA A 391 21.54 9.88 -1.07
CA ALA A 391 21.53 9.53 -2.47
C ALA A 391 22.94 9.59 -3.05
N THR A 392 23.27 8.57 -3.82
CA THR A 392 24.47 8.56 -4.67
C THR A 392 24.04 8.20 -6.08
N GLY A 393 24.58 8.91 -7.04
CA GLY A 393 24.21 8.62 -8.43
C GLY A 393 25.00 9.47 -9.40
N GLY A 394 24.78 9.17 -10.65
CA GLY A 394 25.39 9.85 -11.74
C GLY A 394 24.89 9.30 -13.07
N GLY A 395 25.38 9.88 -14.12
CA GLY A 395 25.04 9.48 -15.47
C GLY A 395 25.76 10.34 -16.47
N TYR A 396 25.44 10.12 -17.71
CA TYR A 396 25.89 10.99 -18.76
C TYR A 396 24.79 11.16 -19.82
N SER A 397 24.88 12.25 -20.53
CA SER A 397 24.01 12.53 -21.66
C SER A 397 24.75 13.34 -22.69
N GLY A 398 24.38 13.20 -23.98
CA GLY A 398 24.91 14.01 -25.06
C GLY A 398 24.49 15.48 -24.88
N GLN A 399 25.40 16.41 -25.12
CA GLN A 399 25.12 17.85 -25.08
C GLN A 399 24.90 18.40 -26.47
N GLY A 400 23.96 19.33 -26.55
CA GLY A 400 23.48 19.83 -27.83
C GLY A 400 22.56 18.82 -28.54
N ARG A 401 21.96 19.24 -29.63
CA ARG A 401 21.18 18.35 -30.48
C ARG A 401 22.12 17.43 -31.24
N GLY A 402 21.87 16.12 -31.10
CA GLY A 402 22.60 15.14 -31.92
C GLY A 402 22.29 15.32 -33.39
N THR A 403 23.33 15.33 -34.23
CA THR A 403 23.21 15.34 -35.70
C THR A 403 23.34 13.92 -36.21
N TRP A 404 22.29 13.42 -36.82
CA TRP A 404 22.20 12.07 -37.36
C TRP A 404 22.33 12.09 -38.86
N ASN A 405 23.20 11.25 -39.42
CA ASN A 405 23.47 11.17 -40.84
C ASN A 405 23.17 9.79 -41.47
N GLY A 406 22.38 8.96 -40.77
CA GLY A 406 22.01 7.63 -41.24
C GLY A 406 22.83 6.50 -40.63
N ASN A 407 24.10 6.69 -40.35
CA ASN A 407 24.94 5.68 -39.69
C ASN A 407 25.71 6.18 -38.47
N SER A 408 25.66 7.46 -38.18
CA SER A 408 26.26 8.04 -36.97
C SER A 408 25.47 9.21 -36.44
N ILE A 409 25.58 9.43 -35.13
CA ILE A 409 25.04 10.60 -34.42
C ILE A 409 26.19 11.28 -33.67
N SER A 410 26.33 12.57 -33.84
CA SER A 410 27.39 13.37 -33.21
C SER A 410 26.76 14.40 -32.26
N TYR A 411 27.37 14.54 -31.11
CA TYR A 411 27.03 15.54 -30.09
C TYR A 411 28.16 16.56 -29.94
N SER A 412 27.88 17.79 -29.58
CA SER A 412 28.87 18.81 -29.29
C SER A 412 29.80 18.42 -28.14
N SER A 413 29.24 17.77 -27.12
CA SER A 413 29.96 17.24 -25.95
C SER A 413 29.14 16.19 -25.22
N TRP A 414 29.73 15.58 -24.19
CA TRP A 414 29.06 14.65 -23.27
C TRP A 414 29.13 15.19 -21.86
N TYR A 415 27.96 15.33 -21.23
CA TYR A 415 27.86 15.72 -19.83
C TYR A 415 28.00 14.49 -18.94
N GLY A 416 28.89 14.56 -17.94
CA GLY A 416 29.06 13.50 -16.94
C GLY A 416 29.74 12.22 -17.46
N ALA A 417 30.21 12.18 -18.70
CA ALA A 417 30.91 11.02 -19.23
C ALA A 417 32.29 10.85 -18.57
N THR A 418 32.54 9.69 -18.00
CA THR A 418 33.83 9.34 -17.39
C THR A 418 34.78 8.63 -18.34
N ASP A 419 34.26 7.97 -19.35
CA ASP A 419 35.00 7.17 -20.33
C ASP A 419 35.41 7.96 -21.58
N GLY A 420 35.35 9.27 -21.46
CA GLY A 420 36.05 10.13 -22.35
C GLY A 420 35.28 10.80 -23.43
N LYS A 421 35.86 11.18 -24.33
CA LYS A 421 35.77 12.07 -25.43
C LYS A 421 34.99 11.46 -26.60
N ILE A 422 34.10 10.51 -26.34
CA ILE A 422 33.27 9.90 -27.39
C ILE A 422 32.08 10.81 -27.62
N ASN A 423 32.13 11.58 -28.68
CA ASN A 423 31.00 12.43 -29.08
C ASN A 423 30.31 11.91 -30.36
N THR A 424 30.72 10.75 -30.85
CA THR A 424 30.14 10.13 -32.04
C THR A 424 29.76 8.68 -31.77
N LEU A 425 28.53 8.36 -32.09
CA LEU A 425 27.99 7.01 -32.05
C LEU A 425 27.74 6.54 -33.48
N PHE A 426 28.13 5.31 -33.77
CA PHE A 426 27.92 4.67 -35.06
C PHE A 426 26.78 3.66 -34.95
N ARG A 427 26.03 3.51 -36.05
CA ARG A 427 25.13 2.38 -36.28
C ARG A 427 25.78 1.42 -37.27
N ASN A 428 25.62 0.16 -37.00
CA ASN A 428 26.02 -0.89 -37.94
C ASN A 428 24.98 -1.07 -39.01
#